data_efcbc4c361a218e953882f6bbc4f7678
#
_entry.id   efcbc4c361a218e953882f6bbc4f7678
#
_cell.length_a   1.000
_cell.length_b   1.000
_cell.length_c   1.000
_cell.angle_alpha   90.00
_cell.angle_beta   90.00
_cell.angle_gamma   90.00
#
_symmetry.space_group_name_H-M   'P 1'
#
loop_
_entity.id
_entity.type
_entity.pdbx_description
1 polymer ?
#
loop_
_entity_poly.entity_id
_entity_poly.type
_entity_poly.pdbx_seq_one_letter_code
_entity_poly.pdbx_strand_id
1 'polypeptide(L)'
;ASKTPDNYLKRAGSPTQACHELMNPKGQIVKELKCMSHLLKPENKHHVLFVDYDEIVDKPQETINRIYKFLDIPKYKHRFKNFKQIKVNGLKYDDTIFGKGMHTIKTKSLTKTKRDITKVLPQEIIQTYGKIKFI
;
A
#
# COMPACT_ATOMS: atom_id res chain seq x y z
N ALA A 1 -1.96 3.14 10.83
CA ALA A 1 -2.42 2.08 11.74
C ALA A 1 -2.66 2.59 13.17
N SER A 2 -1.91 3.60 13.66
CA SER A 2 -1.99 4.09 15.04
C SER A 2 -3.17 5.04 15.33
N LYS A 3 -4.01 5.37 14.35
CA LYS A 3 -5.06 6.41 14.49
C LYS A 3 -6.48 5.88 14.64
N THR A 4 -6.70 4.59 14.50
CA THR A 4 -8.03 4.00 14.69
C THR A 4 -8.17 3.38 16.08
N PRO A 5 -9.34 3.52 16.74
CA PRO A 5 -9.57 2.97 18.08
C PRO A 5 -9.33 1.46 18.20
N ASP A 6 -9.63 0.70 17.13
CA ASP A 6 -9.51 -0.75 17.04
C ASP A 6 -8.34 -1.21 16.18
N ASN A 7 -7.24 -0.45 16.16
CA ASN A 7 -6.10 -0.85 15.37
C ASN A 7 -5.46 -2.15 15.92
N TYR A 8 -4.81 -2.87 15.02
CA TYR A 8 -4.18 -4.15 15.31
C TYR A 8 -3.16 -4.06 16.47
N LEU A 9 -2.41 -2.94 16.56
CA LEU A 9 -1.43 -2.72 17.64
C LEU A 9 -2.08 -2.69 19.01
N LYS A 10 -3.28 -2.11 19.14
CA LYS A 10 -4.02 -2.08 20.41
C LYS A 10 -4.42 -3.47 20.86
N ARG A 11 -4.85 -4.33 19.93
CA ARG A 11 -5.24 -5.72 20.23
C ARG A 11 -4.05 -6.60 20.51
N ALA A 12 -2.96 -6.43 19.80
CA ALA A 12 -1.74 -7.20 19.97
C ALA A 12 -0.92 -6.80 21.22
N GLY A 13 -1.22 -5.66 21.86
CA GLY A 13 -0.52 -5.19 23.06
C GLY A 13 0.80 -4.48 22.80
N SER A 14 1.57 -4.89 21.79
CA SER A 14 2.84 -4.22 21.42
C SER A 14 3.12 -4.30 19.92
N PRO A 15 3.95 -3.39 19.35
CA PRO A 15 4.40 -3.48 17.97
C PRO A 15 5.13 -4.79 17.65
N THR A 16 5.96 -5.28 18.57
CA THR A 16 6.68 -6.55 18.46
C THR A 16 5.72 -7.71 18.31
N GLN A 17 4.77 -7.83 19.22
CA GLN A 17 3.77 -8.90 19.19
C GLN A 17 2.90 -8.83 17.93
N ALA A 18 2.48 -7.64 17.53
CA ALA A 18 1.74 -7.43 16.30
C ALA A 18 2.54 -7.92 15.06
N CYS A 19 3.83 -7.63 14.99
CA CYS A 19 4.69 -8.10 13.91
C CYS A 19 4.82 -9.64 13.91
N HIS A 20 5.04 -10.25 15.05
CA HIS A 20 5.15 -11.71 15.14
C HIS A 20 3.84 -12.41 14.76
N GLU A 21 2.70 -11.89 15.16
CA GLU A 21 1.39 -12.43 14.75
C GLU A 21 1.15 -12.31 13.26
N LEU A 22 1.50 -11.16 12.64
CA LEU A 22 1.36 -10.96 11.20
C LEU A 22 2.31 -11.83 10.38
N MET A 23 3.52 -12.07 10.91
CA MET A 23 4.60 -12.80 10.23
C MET A 23 4.67 -14.28 10.58
N ASN A 24 3.79 -14.80 11.44
CA ASN A 24 3.73 -16.24 11.69
C ASN A 24 3.20 -16.99 10.44
N PRO A 25 3.43 -18.33 10.32
CA PRO A 25 3.00 -19.11 9.14
C PRO A 25 1.51 -19.05 8.80
N LYS A 26 0.66 -18.75 9.78
CA LYS A 26 -0.79 -18.56 9.63
C LYS A 26 -1.18 -17.06 9.62
N GLY A 27 -0.20 -16.17 9.75
CA GLY A 27 -0.39 -14.72 9.80
C GLY A 27 -0.81 -14.15 8.43
N GLN A 28 -1.43 -12.99 8.48
CA GLN A 28 -1.97 -12.34 7.29
C GLN A 28 -0.89 -12.07 6.23
N ILE A 29 0.25 -11.51 6.62
CA ILE A 29 1.33 -11.16 5.68
C ILE A 29 1.89 -12.41 5.00
N VAL A 30 2.12 -13.49 5.76
CA VAL A 30 2.68 -14.73 5.19
C VAL A 30 1.69 -15.41 4.23
N LYS A 31 0.39 -15.33 4.49
CA LYS A 31 -0.62 -15.81 3.53
C LYS A 31 -0.57 -15.01 2.23
N GLU A 32 -0.53 -13.68 2.31
CA GLU A 32 -0.43 -12.80 1.13
C GLU A 32 0.86 -13.08 0.33
N LEU A 33 1.98 -13.27 1.01
CA LEU A 33 3.26 -13.62 0.37
C LEU A 33 3.20 -14.96 -0.37
N LYS A 34 2.53 -15.96 0.20
CA LYS A 34 2.32 -17.26 -0.47
C LYS A 34 1.46 -17.09 -1.73
N CYS A 35 0.41 -16.28 -1.66
CA CYS A 35 -0.40 -15.95 -2.84
C CYS A 35 0.44 -15.23 -3.91
N MET A 36 1.22 -14.22 -3.52
CA MET A 36 2.11 -13.51 -4.44
C MET A 36 3.13 -14.44 -5.09
N SER A 37 3.78 -15.33 -4.32
CA SER A 37 4.74 -16.28 -4.86
C SER A 37 4.11 -17.23 -5.88
N HIS A 38 2.83 -17.59 -5.71
CA HIS A 38 2.10 -18.36 -6.70
C HIS A 38 1.81 -17.56 -7.97
N LEU A 39 1.42 -16.29 -7.83
CA LEU A 39 1.16 -15.39 -8.95
C LEU A 39 2.44 -15.06 -9.77
N LEU A 40 3.61 -15.13 -9.14
CA LEU A 40 4.91 -14.89 -9.80
C LEU A 40 5.40 -16.06 -10.66
N LYS A 41 4.73 -17.21 -10.66
CA LYS A 41 5.10 -18.35 -11.49
C LYS A 41 5.02 -18.00 -12.98
N PRO A 42 5.93 -18.57 -13.81
CA PRO A 42 6.00 -18.26 -15.24
C PRO A 42 4.65 -18.41 -15.98
N GLU A 43 3.86 -19.42 -15.63
CA GLU A 43 2.55 -19.66 -16.25
C GLU A 43 1.53 -18.55 -16.00
N ASN A 44 1.70 -17.75 -14.95
CA ASN A 44 0.80 -16.64 -14.60
C ASN A 44 1.28 -15.29 -15.12
N LYS A 45 2.46 -15.21 -15.73
CA LYS A 45 3.11 -13.95 -16.11
C LYS A 45 2.27 -13.07 -17.01
N HIS A 46 1.42 -13.64 -17.86
CA HIS A 46 0.55 -12.91 -18.77
C HIS A 46 -0.78 -12.46 -18.13
N HIS A 47 -1.10 -12.96 -16.94
CA HIS A 47 -2.30 -12.58 -16.19
C HIS A 47 -2.05 -11.56 -15.09
N VAL A 48 -0.77 -11.31 -14.73
CA VAL A 48 -0.43 -10.50 -13.57
C VAL A 48 0.63 -9.46 -13.91
N LEU A 49 0.36 -8.20 -13.61
CA LEU A 49 1.31 -7.11 -13.68
C LEU A 49 1.59 -6.59 -12.26
N PHE A 50 2.83 -6.70 -11.81
CA PHE A 50 3.25 -6.07 -10.55
C PHE A 50 3.60 -4.60 -10.80
N VAL A 51 3.07 -3.76 -9.92
CA VAL A 51 3.31 -2.31 -9.92
C VAL A 51 3.80 -1.91 -8.55
N ASP A 52 5.02 -1.38 -8.51
CA ASP A 52 5.60 -0.87 -7.27
C ASP A 52 4.99 0.48 -6.89
N TYR A 53 4.74 0.69 -5.59
CA TYR A 53 4.20 1.94 -5.07
C TYR A 53 5.12 3.14 -5.37
N ASP A 54 6.43 2.96 -5.21
CA ASP A 54 7.39 4.02 -5.44
C ASP A 54 7.45 4.38 -6.92
N GLU A 55 7.35 3.37 -7.80
CA GLU A 55 7.33 3.58 -9.25
C GLU A 55 6.10 4.39 -9.69
N ILE A 56 4.91 4.08 -9.17
CA ILE A 56 3.69 4.82 -9.54
C ILE A 56 3.71 6.26 -9.01
N VAL A 57 4.42 6.53 -7.92
CA VAL A 57 4.55 7.89 -7.37
C VAL A 57 5.64 8.69 -8.08
N ASP A 58 6.78 8.06 -8.40
CA ASP A 58 7.92 8.75 -9.04
C ASP A 58 7.72 8.96 -10.54
N LYS A 59 7.14 7.96 -11.23
CA LYS A 59 6.94 7.92 -12.69
C LYS A 59 5.49 7.60 -13.06
N PRO A 60 4.51 8.38 -12.59
CA PRO A 60 3.11 8.00 -12.65
C PRO A 60 2.60 7.76 -14.07
N GLN A 61 2.94 8.61 -15.05
CA GLN A 61 2.47 8.45 -16.43
C GLN A 61 3.07 7.22 -17.12
N GLU A 62 4.37 6.97 -16.88
CA GLU A 62 5.05 5.79 -17.44
C GLU A 62 4.45 4.50 -16.87
N THR A 63 4.27 4.47 -15.55
CA THR A 63 3.70 3.30 -14.87
C THR A 63 2.26 3.03 -15.32
N ILE A 64 1.43 4.06 -15.42
CA ILE A 64 0.05 3.90 -15.94
C ILE A 64 0.04 3.50 -17.41
N ASN A 65 0.96 4.00 -18.23
CA ASN A 65 1.08 3.56 -19.63
C ASN A 65 1.45 2.07 -19.74
N ARG A 66 2.27 1.55 -18.80
CA ARG A 66 2.58 0.12 -18.70
C ARG A 66 1.34 -0.70 -18.33
N ILE A 67 0.51 -0.18 -17.40
CA ILE A 67 -0.78 -0.80 -17.05
C ILE A 67 -1.72 -0.84 -18.26
N TYR A 68 -1.86 0.26 -19.00
CA TYR A 68 -2.68 0.30 -20.21
C TYR A 68 -2.21 -0.68 -21.28
N LYS A 69 -0.89 -0.79 -21.47
CA LYS A 69 -0.30 -1.78 -22.38
C LYS A 69 -0.62 -3.22 -21.94
N PHE A 70 -0.53 -3.50 -20.65
CA PHE A 70 -0.83 -4.82 -20.11
C PHE A 70 -2.32 -5.20 -20.27
N LEU A 71 -3.21 -4.23 -20.13
CA LEU A 71 -4.66 -4.42 -20.26
C LEU A 71 -5.14 -4.36 -21.72
N ASP A 72 -4.23 -4.10 -22.67
CA ASP A 72 -4.53 -3.88 -24.09
C ASP A 72 -5.62 -2.83 -24.34
N ILE A 73 -5.54 -1.70 -23.63
CA ILE A 73 -6.46 -0.59 -23.76
C ILE A 73 -5.75 0.69 -24.20
N PRO A 74 -6.44 1.64 -24.87
CA PRO A 74 -5.85 2.89 -25.31
C PRO A 74 -5.26 3.71 -24.16
N LYS A 75 -4.08 4.30 -24.42
CA LYS A 75 -3.42 5.17 -23.44
C LYS A 75 -4.22 6.45 -23.22
N TYR A 76 -4.29 6.87 -21.96
CA TYR A 76 -4.87 8.15 -21.59
C TYR A 76 -3.84 9.02 -20.86
N LYS A 77 -3.81 10.32 -21.16
CA LYS A 77 -2.91 11.27 -20.49
C LYS A 77 -3.56 11.77 -19.20
N HIS A 78 -3.03 11.32 -18.07
CA HIS A 78 -3.52 11.70 -16.75
C HIS A 78 -2.90 13.01 -16.24
N ARG A 79 -3.63 13.66 -15.33
CA ARG A 79 -3.13 14.80 -14.57
C ARG A 79 -2.72 14.31 -13.17
N PHE A 80 -1.47 14.52 -12.79
CA PHE A 80 -0.91 14.09 -11.50
C PHE A 80 -0.67 15.25 -10.52
N LYS A 81 -1.27 16.40 -10.78
CA LYS A 81 -1.21 17.61 -9.95
C LYS A 81 -2.60 18.26 -9.87
N ASN A 82 -2.82 19.03 -8.81
CA ASN A 82 -4.06 19.79 -8.60
C ASN A 82 -5.32 18.91 -8.65
N PHE A 83 -5.32 17.83 -7.87
CA PHE A 83 -6.48 16.96 -7.74
C PHE A 83 -7.64 17.69 -7.09
N LYS A 84 -8.84 17.45 -7.59
CA LYS A 84 -10.06 17.94 -6.96
C LYS A 84 -10.53 16.96 -5.89
N GLN A 85 -11.01 17.50 -4.77
CA GLN A 85 -11.72 16.68 -3.80
C GLN A 85 -13.05 16.22 -4.40
N ILE A 86 -13.31 14.91 -4.34
CA ILE A 86 -14.53 14.32 -4.86
C ILE A 86 -15.67 14.52 -3.84
N LYS A 87 -16.85 14.90 -4.34
CA LYS A 87 -18.09 14.87 -3.59
C LYS A 87 -19.01 13.81 -4.19
N VAL A 88 -19.59 12.97 -3.35
CA VAL A 88 -20.60 11.98 -3.73
C VAL A 88 -21.89 12.37 -3.02
N ASN A 89 -22.98 12.58 -3.75
CA ASN A 89 -24.27 13.03 -3.21
C ASN A 89 -24.14 14.30 -2.33
N GLY A 90 -23.30 15.26 -2.75
CA GLY A 90 -23.06 16.50 -2.00
C GLY A 90 -22.11 16.36 -0.80
N LEU A 91 -21.82 15.15 -0.35
CA LEU A 91 -20.90 14.88 0.75
C LEU A 91 -19.46 14.77 0.23
N LYS A 92 -18.52 15.37 0.95
CA LYS A 92 -17.10 15.24 0.67
C LYS A 92 -16.68 13.81 0.91
N TYR A 93 -16.06 13.19 -0.13
CA TYR A 93 -15.54 11.83 0.00
C TYR A 93 -14.22 11.90 0.79
N ASP A 94 -14.35 11.90 2.08
CA ASP A 94 -13.27 11.71 3.04
C ASP A 94 -13.80 10.83 4.18
N ASP A 95 -12.88 10.22 4.88
CA ASP A 95 -13.20 9.33 6.00
C ASP A 95 -13.09 10.03 7.35
N THR A 96 -13.45 11.31 7.40
CA THR A 96 -13.48 12.07 8.66
C THR A 96 -14.42 11.45 9.69
N ILE A 97 -15.40 10.66 9.23
CA ILE A 97 -16.30 9.85 10.07
C ILE A 97 -15.53 8.75 10.82
N PHE A 98 -14.47 8.18 10.21
CA PHE A 98 -13.69 7.08 10.77
C PHE A 98 -12.38 7.53 11.42
N GLY A 99 -12.06 8.81 11.39
CA GLY A 99 -10.84 9.39 11.92
C GLY A 99 -10.25 10.47 11.02
N LYS A 100 -9.42 11.34 11.57
CA LYS A 100 -8.88 12.47 10.83
C LYS A 100 -7.90 12.04 9.72
N GLY A 101 -8.30 12.20 8.46
CA GLY A 101 -7.41 12.28 7.30
C GLY A 101 -6.74 10.98 6.88
N MET A 102 -7.36 9.81 7.08
CA MET A 102 -6.79 8.53 6.63
C MET A 102 -6.83 8.37 5.10
N HIS A 103 -7.94 8.72 4.46
CA HIS A 103 -8.12 8.61 3.00
C HIS A 103 -8.38 9.95 2.32
N THR A 104 -8.03 11.06 2.96
CA THR A 104 -8.17 12.40 2.36
C THR A 104 -7.27 12.54 1.14
N ILE A 105 -7.84 12.95 0.00
CA ILE A 105 -7.09 13.18 -1.23
C ILE A 105 -6.08 14.32 -1.00
N LYS A 106 -4.81 14.02 -1.26
CA LYS A 106 -3.75 15.04 -1.29
C LYS A 106 -3.86 15.83 -2.59
N THR A 107 -4.42 17.03 -2.52
CA THR A 107 -4.83 17.79 -3.71
C THR A 107 -3.68 18.38 -4.53
N LYS A 108 -2.50 18.61 -3.94
CA LYS A 108 -1.39 19.28 -4.64
C LYS A 108 -0.71 18.38 -5.67
N SER A 109 -0.18 17.24 -5.24
CA SER A 109 0.56 16.31 -6.09
C SER A 109 0.64 14.93 -5.45
N LEU A 110 1.02 13.94 -6.24
CA LEU A 110 1.46 12.65 -5.69
C LEU A 110 2.72 12.87 -4.86
N THR A 111 2.72 12.35 -3.65
CA THR A 111 3.88 12.43 -2.75
C THR A 111 4.03 11.12 -2.00
N LYS A 112 5.26 10.61 -1.93
CA LYS A 112 5.57 9.44 -1.11
C LYS A 112 5.25 9.71 0.35
N THR A 113 4.63 8.74 0.99
CA THR A 113 4.50 8.74 2.44
C THR A 113 5.74 8.08 3.02
N LYS A 114 6.72 8.88 3.41
CA LYS A 114 7.89 8.38 4.13
C LYS A 114 7.53 8.23 5.61
N ARG A 115 7.66 7.03 6.13
CA ARG A 115 7.59 6.76 7.58
C ARG A 115 8.94 6.24 8.01
N ASP A 116 9.45 6.83 9.05
CA ASP A 116 10.64 6.32 9.72
C ASP A 116 10.21 5.11 10.57
N ILE A 117 10.48 3.92 10.04
CA ILE A 117 10.10 2.67 10.70
C ILE A 117 10.83 2.46 12.02
N THR A 118 12.01 3.07 12.20
CA THR A 118 12.80 2.94 13.43
C THR A 118 12.12 3.61 14.62
N LYS A 119 11.23 4.57 14.36
CA LYS A 119 10.42 5.23 15.40
C LYS A 119 9.20 4.42 15.84
N VAL A 120 8.87 3.36 15.12
CA VAL A 120 7.64 2.57 15.36
C VAL A 120 7.97 1.14 15.74
N LEU A 121 8.98 0.55 15.10
CA LEU A 121 9.34 -0.85 15.28
C LEU A 121 10.67 -0.96 16.05
N PRO A 122 10.74 -1.89 17.03
CA PRO A 122 12.00 -2.23 17.68
C PRO A 122 13.05 -2.73 16.70
N GLN A 123 14.33 -2.48 17.00
CA GLN A 123 15.45 -2.84 16.14
C GLN A 123 15.49 -4.35 15.82
N GLU A 124 15.17 -5.21 16.78
CA GLU A 124 15.10 -6.65 16.60
C GLU A 124 14.11 -7.08 15.50
N ILE A 125 12.94 -6.41 15.43
CA ILE A 125 11.91 -6.65 14.43
C ILE A 125 12.41 -6.22 13.05
N ILE A 126 13.07 -5.07 12.97
CA ILE A 126 13.65 -4.56 11.72
C ILE A 126 14.73 -5.51 11.20
N GLN A 127 15.58 -6.03 12.09
CA GLN A 127 16.63 -6.99 11.73
C GLN A 127 16.07 -8.34 11.28
N THR A 128 15.01 -8.81 11.96
CA THR A 128 14.39 -10.11 11.69
C THR A 128 13.63 -10.11 10.36
N TYR A 129 12.82 -9.08 10.12
CA TYR A 129 11.89 -9.07 8.99
C TYR A 129 12.29 -8.11 7.86
N GLY A 130 13.17 -7.14 8.11
CA GLY A 130 13.59 -6.15 7.11
C GLY A 130 14.44 -6.71 5.96
N LYS A 131 14.93 -7.95 6.09
CA LYS A 131 15.69 -8.64 5.03
C LYS A 131 14.80 -9.41 4.05
N ILE A 132 13.52 -9.53 4.33
CA ILE A 132 12.57 -10.23 3.46
C ILE A 132 12.36 -9.39 2.20
N LYS A 133 12.85 -9.90 1.08
CA LYS A 133 12.59 -9.32 -0.24
C LYS A 133 11.35 -10.00 -0.82
N PHE A 134 10.38 -9.22 -1.25
CA PHE A 134 9.12 -9.72 -1.78
C PHE A 134 9.14 -10.02 -3.28
N ILE A 135 10.05 -9.41 -4.01
CA ILE A 135 10.27 -9.59 -5.46
C ILE A 135 11.75 -9.33 -5.77
#